data_b829699ff7cf26a69d30949b19d302d1
#
_entry.id   b829699ff7cf26a69d30949b19d302d1
#
_cell.length_a   1.000
_cell.length_b   1.000
_cell.length_c   1.000
_cell.angle_alpha   90.00
_cell.angle_beta   90.00
_cell.angle_gamma   90.00
#
_symmetry.space_group_name_H-M   'P 1'
#
loop_
_entity.id
_entity.type
_entity.pdbx_description
1 polymer ?
#
loop_
_entity_poly.entity_id
_entity_poly.type
_entity_poly.pdbx_seq_one_letter_code
_entity_poly.pdbx_strand_id
1 'polypeptide(L)'
;MWIDLPLTVTPYYEIIFLLQVLSLYHIGISYFCFDNFLCIMNFHVAGQFQVLQYRIANMPDLMDKVKQSGDKILNTGSSYLANECYSIFKKYIRQHQALIAYCEKLEEVFSLIILEQVLMFSLLICLGGYQVLMANASTLIRVIFICHILACISQLLMFTYSCDCIMRESASIATAVYKGPWLILPMSTSGRMMRKDLTLIILRSHIPCCLTGKGFFVVSLETYTSVLSTAASYFTLLRQRETP
;
A
#
# COMPACT_ATOMS: atom_id res chain seq x y z
N MET A 1 -17.65 38.84 0.29
CA MET A 1 -17.62 39.68 1.51
C MET A 1 -16.14 39.81 1.86
N TRP A 2 -15.48 40.87 1.39
CA TRP A 2 -14.08 41.18 1.75
C TRP A 2 -14.12 41.84 3.12
N ILE A 3 -13.53 41.20 4.08
CA ILE A 3 -13.39 41.76 5.44
C ILE A 3 -12.13 42.63 5.38
N ASP A 4 -12.32 43.96 5.30
CA ASP A 4 -11.26 44.97 5.45
C ASP A 4 -10.81 44.95 6.92
N LEU A 5 -9.96 43.97 7.26
CA LEU A 5 -9.28 43.94 8.55
C LEU A 5 -8.08 44.91 8.48
N PRO A 6 -7.88 45.78 9.47
CA PRO A 6 -6.71 46.63 9.57
C PRO A 6 -5.46 45.80 9.90
N LEU A 7 -4.92 45.10 8.87
CA LEU A 7 -3.79 44.20 8.94
C LEU A 7 -2.46 44.86 9.37
N THR A 8 -2.46 46.20 9.47
CA THR A 8 -1.27 46.99 9.77
C THR A 8 -1.23 47.53 11.21
N VAL A 9 -2.30 47.31 11.98
CA VAL A 9 -2.43 47.86 13.34
C VAL A 9 -2.21 46.77 14.38
N THR A 10 -1.25 46.97 15.26
CA THR A 10 -1.08 46.16 16.51
C THR A 10 -2.31 46.36 17.42
N PRO A 11 -2.94 45.31 17.98
CA PRO A 11 -2.51 43.91 18.12
C PRO A 11 -3.08 42.95 17.03
N TYR A 12 -3.87 43.42 16.07
CA TYR A 12 -4.56 42.55 15.10
C TYR A 12 -3.60 41.76 14.21
N TYR A 13 -2.49 42.38 13.76
CA TYR A 13 -1.47 41.72 12.98
C TYR A 13 -0.86 40.50 13.71
N GLU A 14 -0.51 40.67 14.96
CA GLU A 14 0.12 39.62 15.77
C GLU A 14 -0.83 38.42 16.00
N ILE A 15 -2.11 38.70 16.25
CA ILE A 15 -3.13 37.69 16.45
C ILE A 15 -3.35 36.91 15.16
N ILE A 16 -3.49 37.57 14.01
CA ILE A 16 -3.70 36.93 12.72
C ILE A 16 -2.48 36.11 12.33
N PHE A 17 -1.27 36.64 12.52
CA PHE A 17 -0.04 35.91 12.27
C PHE A 17 0.07 34.63 13.13
N LEU A 18 -0.22 34.72 14.40
CA LEU A 18 -0.24 33.57 15.31
C LEU A 18 -1.27 32.52 14.90
N LEU A 19 -2.48 32.93 14.51
CA LEU A 19 -3.51 32.05 14.01
C LEU A 19 -3.09 31.36 12.69
N GLN A 20 -2.42 32.08 11.78
CA GLN A 20 -1.88 31.51 10.54
C GLN A 20 -0.80 30.45 10.82
N VAL A 21 0.12 30.75 11.71
CA VAL A 21 1.19 29.80 12.12
C VAL A 21 0.60 28.56 12.76
N LEU A 22 -0.35 28.70 13.69
CA LEU A 22 -1.05 27.59 14.33
C LEU A 22 -1.83 26.76 13.30
N SER A 23 -2.51 27.41 12.35
CA SER A 23 -3.26 26.73 11.30
C SER A 23 -2.33 25.90 10.39
N LEU A 24 -1.23 26.50 9.92
CA LEU A 24 -0.22 25.79 9.12
C LEU A 24 0.39 24.60 9.84
N TYR A 25 0.73 24.79 11.13
CA TYR A 25 1.25 23.72 11.97
C TYR A 25 0.23 22.56 12.12
N HIS A 26 -1.04 22.89 12.37
CA HIS A 26 -2.09 21.88 12.51
C HIS A 26 -2.34 21.11 11.23
N ILE A 27 -2.39 21.82 10.09
CA ILE A 27 -2.55 21.20 8.77
C ILE A 27 -1.36 20.27 8.47
N GLY A 28 -0.14 20.74 8.71
CA GLY A 28 1.08 19.95 8.48
C GLY A 28 1.12 18.66 9.29
N ILE A 29 0.80 18.73 10.58
CA ILE A 29 0.74 17.53 11.43
C ILE A 29 -0.36 16.58 10.97
N SER A 30 -1.56 17.08 10.71
CA SER A 30 -2.70 16.24 10.30
C SER A 30 -2.40 15.50 9.01
N TYR A 31 -1.82 16.20 8.04
CA TYR A 31 -1.42 15.63 6.76
C TYR A 31 -0.35 14.53 6.94
N PHE A 32 0.71 14.83 7.67
CA PHE A 32 1.79 13.87 7.94
C PHE A 32 1.30 12.63 8.71
N CYS A 33 0.46 12.81 9.72
CA CYS A 33 -0.10 11.69 10.48
C CYS A 33 -0.99 10.80 9.62
N PHE A 34 -1.80 11.39 8.74
CA PHE A 34 -2.70 10.65 7.88
C PHE A 34 -1.94 9.78 6.87
N ASP A 35 -0.93 10.33 6.20
CA ASP A 35 -0.10 9.60 5.24
C ASP A 35 0.63 8.43 5.89
N ASN A 36 1.25 8.67 7.05
CA ASN A 36 1.92 7.61 7.79
C ASN A 36 0.95 6.54 8.27
N PHE A 37 -0.25 6.91 8.70
CA PHE A 37 -1.28 5.95 9.11
C PHE A 37 -1.63 5.01 7.97
N LEU A 38 -1.91 5.52 6.77
CA LEU A 38 -2.21 4.68 5.61
C LEU A 38 -1.03 3.77 5.22
N CYS A 39 0.20 4.29 5.23
CA CYS A 39 1.39 3.48 4.98
C CYS A 39 1.56 2.35 6.00
N ILE A 40 1.36 2.62 7.30
CA ILE A 40 1.45 1.61 8.36
C ILE A 40 0.37 0.53 8.16
N MET A 41 -0.87 0.91 7.84
CA MET A 41 -1.94 -0.04 7.56
C MET A 41 -1.60 -0.93 6.38
N ASN A 42 -1.07 -0.36 5.29
CA ASN A 42 -0.66 -1.09 4.10
C ASN A 42 0.47 -2.09 4.41
N PHE A 43 1.51 -1.68 5.12
CA PHE A 43 2.60 -2.58 5.52
C PHE A 43 2.13 -3.67 6.46
N HIS A 44 1.22 -3.36 7.38
CA HIS A 44 0.64 -4.37 8.25
C HIS A 44 -0.12 -5.44 7.46
N VAL A 45 -0.94 -5.04 6.49
CA VAL A 45 -1.68 -5.97 5.62
C VAL A 45 -0.73 -6.80 4.76
N ALA A 46 0.28 -6.17 4.15
CA ALA A 46 1.31 -6.87 3.38
C ALA A 46 2.04 -7.91 4.25
N GLY A 47 2.41 -7.54 5.49
CA GLY A 47 2.99 -8.47 6.46
C GLY A 47 2.08 -9.65 6.81
N GLN A 48 0.77 -9.43 6.92
CA GLN A 48 -0.20 -10.53 7.14
C GLN A 48 -0.28 -11.48 5.95
N PHE A 49 -0.19 -10.97 4.71
CA PHE A 49 -0.07 -11.82 3.52
C PHE A 49 1.23 -12.65 3.55
N GLN A 50 2.36 -12.07 3.94
CA GLN A 50 3.63 -12.80 4.09
C GLN A 50 3.53 -13.92 5.15
N VAL A 51 2.93 -13.63 6.30
CA VAL A 51 2.69 -14.64 7.34
C VAL A 51 1.82 -15.78 6.81
N LEU A 52 0.79 -15.46 6.03
CA LEU A 52 -0.07 -16.47 5.42
C LEU A 52 0.70 -17.33 4.39
N GLN A 53 1.53 -16.70 3.55
CA GLN A 53 2.41 -17.41 2.60
C GLN A 53 3.33 -18.39 3.33
N TYR A 54 3.98 -17.92 4.39
CA TYR A 54 4.87 -18.76 5.20
C TYR A 54 4.13 -19.96 5.81
N ARG A 55 2.94 -19.76 6.35
CA ARG A 55 2.12 -20.84 6.93
C ARG A 55 1.70 -21.87 5.88
N ILE A 56 1.32 -21.42 4.68
CA ILE A 56 0.93 -22.30 3.58
C ILE A 56 2.15 -23.10 3.09
N ALA A 57 3.29 -22.44 2.90
CA ALA A 57 4.53 -23.08 2.42
C ALA A 57 5.06 -24.14 3.39
N ASN A 58 4.95 -23.91 4.72
CA ASN A 58 5.42 -24.84 5.75
C ASN A 58 4.35 -25.85 6.21
N MET A 59 3.23 -25.95 5.51
CA MET A 59 2.18 -26.92 5.81
C MET A 59 2.65 -28.38 5.69
N PRO A 60 3.59 -28.77 4.77
CA PRO A 60 4.15 -30.11 4.72
C PRO A 60 4.80 -30.53 6.04
N ASP A 61 5.62 -29.68 6.63
CA ASP A 61 6.32 -29.95 7.90
C ASP A 61 5.33 -30.16 9.04
N LEU A 62 4.22 -29.43 9.03
CA LEU A 62 3.14 -29.61 9.99
C LEU A 62 2.45 -30.97 9.80
N MET A 63 2.22 -31.39 8.57
CA MET A 63 1.63 -32.70 8.24
C MET A 63 2.54 -33.85 8.72
N ASP A 64 3.85 -33.73 8.54
CA ASP A 64 4.81 -34.74 8.99
C ASP A 64 4.90 -34.82 10.52
N LYS A 65 4.86 -33.70 11.22
CA LYS A 65 4.79 -33.69 12.70
C LYS A 65 3.50 -34.32 13.22
N VAL A 66 2.37 -34.06 12.57
CA VAL A 66 1.07 -34.67 12.93
C VAL A 66 1.08 -36.18 12.65
N LYS A 67 1.74 -36.64 11.57
CA LYS A 67 1.95 -38.07 11.30
C LYS A 67 2.80 -38.73 12.40
N GLN A 68 3.92 -38.14 12.79
CA GLN A 68 4.80 -38.67 13.84
C GLN A 68 4.11 -38.73 15.20
N SER A 69 3.21 -37.78 15.49
CA SER A 69 2.42 -37.76 16.72
C SER A 69 1.27 -38.80 16.69
N GLY A 70 0.77 -39.14 15.50
CA GLY A 70 -0.32 -40.10 15.30
C GLY A 70 0.08 -41.57 15.19
N ASP A 71 1.38 -41.89 15.01
CA ASP A 71 1.89 -43.24 14.84
C ASP A 71 1.72 -44.13 16.09
N LYS A 72 1.23 -43.57 17.20
CA LYS A 72 0.88 -44.31 18.42
C LYS A 72 -0.53 -44.91 18.43
N ILE A 73 -1.36 -44.68 17.41
CA ILE A 73 -2.72 -45.21 17.32
C ILE A 73 -2.93 -45.91 15.97
N LEU A 74 -2.89 -47.24 15.99
CA LEU A 74 -3.02 -48.17 14.87
C LEU A 74 -4.22 -47.86 13.93
N ASN A 75 -3.97 -47.95 12.62
CA ASN A 75 -4.93 -48.22 11.51
C ASN A 75 -6.08 -47.20 11.17
N THR A 76 -6.35 -46.20 11.98
CA THR A 76 -7.36 -45.18 11.64
C THR A 76 -6.69 -43.85 11.23
N GLY A 77 -5.37 -43.80 11.19
CA GLY A 77 -4.56 -42.58 11.14
C GLY A 77 -4.69 -41.72 9.88
N SER A 78 -4.80 -42.35 8.70
CA SER A 78 -4.72 -41.60 7.43
C SER A 78 -5.93 -40.67 7.18
N SER A 79 -7.12 -41.11 7.52
CA SER A 79 -8.36 -40.32 7.33
C SER A 79 -8.48 -39.21 8.38
N TYR A 80 -8.12 -39.49 9.62
CA TYR A 80 -8.10 -38.51 10.71
C TYR A 80 -7.09 -37.38 10.43
N LEU A 81 -5.87 -37.74 10.03
CA LEU A 81 -4.82 -36.79 9.64
C LEU A 81 -5.26 -35.87 8.48
N ALA A 82 -5.88 -36.47 7.45
CA ALA A 82 -6.40 -35.69 6.32
C ALA A 82 -7.48 -34.69 6.74
N ASN A 83 -8.37 -35.06 7.67
CA ASN A 83 -9.41 -34.18 8.19
C ASN A 83 -8.84 -33.06 9.04
N GLU A 84 -7.83 -33.34 9.87
CA GLU A 84 -7.18 -32.36 10.72
C GLU A 84 -6.39 -31.33 9.86
N CYS A 85 -5.62 -31.80 8.90
CA CYS A 85 -4.92 -30.95 7.94
C CYS A 85 -5.90 -30.05 7.17
N TYR A 86 -7.03 -30.60 6.73
CA TYR A 86 -8.06 -29.84 6.06
C TYR A 86 -8.71 -28.79 6.98
N SER A 87 -8.88 -29.10 8.26
CA SER A 87 -9.37 -28.15 9.27
C SER A 87 -8.43 -26.97 9.45
N ILE A 88 -7.12 -27.22 9.52
CA ILE A 88 -6.09 -26.16 9.59
C ILE A 88 -6.10 -25.33 8.31
N PHE A 89 -6.16 -25.99 7.15
CA PHE A 89 -6.19 -25.29 5.86
C PHE A 89 -7.41 -24.38 5.71
N LYS A 90 -8.59 -24.80 6.20
CA LYS A 90 -9.78 -23.92 6.26
C LYS A 90 -9.54 -22.63 7.03
N LYS A 91 -8.72 -22.65 8.08
CA LYS A 91 -8.36 -21.42 8.81
C LYS A 91 -7.55 -20.48 7.92
N TYR A 92 -6.64 -21.03 7.10
CA TYR A 92 -5.85 -20.22 6.15
C TYR A 92 -6.71 -19.63 5.03
N ILE A 93 -7.69 -20.41 4.53
CA ILE A 93 -8.67 -19.88 3.57
C ILE A 93 -9.44 -18.70 4.16
N ARG A 94 -9.95 -18.85 5.39
CA ARG A 94 -10.69 -17.78 6.07
C ARG A 94 -9.80 -16.54 6.31
N GLN A 95 -8.54 -16.75 6.67
CA GLN A 95 -7.58 -15.65 6.82
C GLN A 95 -7.34 -14.93 5.49
N HIS A 96 -7.17 -15.67 4.39
CA HIS A 96 -7.03 -15.10 3.05
C HIS A 96 -8.25 -14.27 2.65
N GLN A 97 -9.45 -14.82 2.84
CA GLN A 97 -10.71 -14.12 2.57
C GLN A 97 -10.86 -12.84 3.42
N ALA A 98 -10.49 -12.91 4.71
CA ALA A 98 -10.54 -11.76 5.60
C ALA A 98 -9.56 -10.66 5.17
N LEU A 99 -8.36 -11.02 4.72
CA LEU A 99 -7.38 -10.06 4.19
C LEU A 99 -7.87 -9.39 2.92
N ILE A 100 -8.48 -10.14 2.00
CA ILE A 100 -9.09 -9.58 0.79
C ILE A 100 -10.20 -8.60 1.14
N ALA A 101 -11.12 -8.99 2.00
CA ALA A 101 -12.22 -8.14 2.44
C ALA A 101 -11.72 -6.87 3.17
N TYR A 102 -10.59 -6.97 3.86
CA TYR A 102 -9.95 -5.82 4.48
C TYR A 102 -9.36 -4.87 3.43
N CYS A 103 -8.68 -5.39 2.39
CA CYS A 103 -8.19 -4.58 1.27
C CYS A 103 -9.33 -3.86 0.53
N GLU A 104 -10.46 -4.56 0.31
CA GLU A 104 -11.65 -3.96 -0.31
C GLU A 104 -12.22 -2.81 0.54
N LYS A 105 -12.22 -2.95 1.87
CA LYS A 105 -12.62 -1.86 2.77
C LYS A 105 -11.62 -0.69 2.76
N LEU A 106 -10.32 -0.96 2.71
CA LEU A 106 -9.31 0.09 2.56
C LEU A 106 -9.53 0.86 1.25
N GLU A 107 -9.78 0.14 0.16
CA GLU A 107 -10.09 0.77 -1.13
C GLU A 107 -11.36 1.64 -1.06
N GLU A 108 -12.43 1.14 -0.47
CA GLU A 108 -13.70 1.88 -0.32
C GLU A 108 -13.50 3.21 0.44
N VAL A 109 -12.76 3.16 1.54
CA VAL A 109 -12.56 4.33 2.42
C VAL A 109 -11.55 5.32 1.86
N PHE A 110 -10.42 4.82 1.32
CA PHE A 110 -9.27 5.66 1.00
C PHE A 110 -9.15 6.02 -0.49
N SER A 111 -9.89 5.40 -1.41
CA SER A 111 -9.72 5.60 -2.85
C SER A 111 -9.83 7.06 -3.32
N LEU A 112 -10.74 7.84 -2.72
CA LEU A 112 -10.88 9.26 -3.03
C LEU A 112 -9.70 10.07 -2.50
N ILE A 113 -9.28 9.79 -1.28
CA ILE A 113 -8.16 10.47 -0.63
C ILE A 113 -6.86 10.17 -1.36
N ILE A 114 -6.68 8.93 -1.79
CA ILE A 114 -5.56 8.47 -2.63
C ILE A 114 -5.50 9.26 -3.94
N LEU A 115 -6.63 9.42 -4.62
CA LEU A 115 -6.71 10.22 -5.85
C LEU A 115 -6.27 11.66 -5.60
N GLU A 116 -6.86 12.30 -4.59
CA GLU A 116 -6.54 13.68 -4.23
C GLU A 116 -5.06 13.84 -3.88
N GLN A 117 -4.50 12.91 -3.13
CA GLN A 117 -3.11 12.93 -2.69
C GLN A 117 -2.11 12.82 -3.85
N VAL A 118 -2.32 11.88 -4.79
CA VAL A 118 -1.45 11.76 -5.97
C VAL A 118 -1.52 13.01 -6.85
N LEU A 119 -2.71 13.59 -7.03
CA LEU A 119 -2.89 14.84 -7.77
C LEU A 119 -2.17 16.00 -7.08
N MET A 120 -2.31 16.13 -5.76
CA MET A 120 -1.65 17.18 -4.98
C MET A 120 -0.13 17.08 -5.04
N PHE A 121 0.44 15.86 -4.89
CA PHE A 121 1.89 15.67 -5.02
C PHE A 121 2.39 16.01 -6.41
N SER A 122 1.69 15.59 -7.46
CA SER A 122 2.07 15.93 -8.84
C SER A 122 2.08 17.42 -9.08
N LEU A 123 1.07 18.13 -8.58
CA LEU A 123 0.97 19.59 -8.67
C LEU A 123 2.09 20.29 -7.88
N LEU A 124 2.34 19.85 -6.63
CA LEU A 124 3.39 20.44 -5.78
C LEU A 124 4.79 20.25 -6.38
N ILE A 125 5.08 19.08 -6.95
CA ILE A 125 6.36 18.81 -7.64
C ILE A 125 6.49 19.72 -8.86
N CYS A 126 5.43 19.87 -9.67
CA CYS A 126 5.45 20.73 -10.84
C CYS A 126 5.63 22.22 -10.47
N LEU A 127 4.84 22.72 -9.52
CA LEU A 127 4.93 24.13 -9.08
C LEU A 127 6.24 24.43 -8.37
N GLY A 128 6.72 23.51 -7.52
CA GLY A 128 8.01 23.66 -6.86
C GLY A 128 9.16 23.72 -7.85
N GLY A 129 9.16 22.86 -8.87
CA GLY A 129 10.16 22.90 -9.94
C GLY A 129 10.10 24.18 -10.77
N TYR A 130 8.90 24.65 -11.08
CA TYR A 130 8.74 25.96 -11.72
C TYR A 130 9.37 27.08 -10.89
N GLN A 131 9.15 27.12 -9.58
CA GLN A 131 9.74 28.11 -8.68
C GLN A 131 11.27 28.05 -8.65
N VAL A 132 11.87 26.86 -8.71
CA VAL A 132 13.32 26.68 -8.75
C VAL A 132 13.92 27.25 -10.05
N LEU A 133 13.23 27.09 -11.19
CA LEU A 133 13.73 27.51 -12.50
C LEU A 133 13.52 29.02 -12.76
N MET A 134 12.33 29.52 -12.42
CA MET A 134 11.84 30.84 -12.86
C MET A 134 12.07 31.95 -11.83
N ALA A 135 12.28 31.63 -10.58
CA ALA A 135 12.40 32.67 -9.57
C ALA A 135 13.77 33.35 -9.63
N ASN A 136 13.78 34.67 -9.86
CA ASN A 136 14.88 35.58 -9.52
C ASN A 136 15.06 35.67 -7.99
N ALA A 137 14.94 34.51 -7.32
CA ALA A 137 14.93 34.39 -5.87
C ALA A 137 16.37 34.26 -5.33
N SER A 138 16.57 34.69 -4.09
CA SER A 138 17.82 34.46 -3.38
C SER A 138 18.16 32.97 -3.31
N THR A 139 19.42 32.62 -3.24
CA THR A 139 19.91 31.23 -3.16
C THR A 139 19.24 30.45 -2.03
N LEU A 140 18.94 31.10 -0.90
CA LEU A 140 18.25 30.50 0.24
C LEU A 140 16.85 30.00 -0.13
N ILE A 141 16.06 30.84 -0.81
CA ILE A 141 14.70 30.49 -1.23
C ILE A 141 14.74 29.30 -2.20
N ARG A 142 15.68 29.29 -3.13
CA ARG A 142 15.86 28.20 -4.10
C ARG A 142 16.17 26.88 -3.40
N VAL A 143 17.05 26.88 -2.38
CA VAL A 143 17.39 25.71 -1.58
C VAL A 143 16.14 25.19 -0.85
N ILE A 144 15.33 26.06 -0.25
CA ILE A 144 14.09 25.67 0.43
C ILE A 144 13.13 24.95 -0.54
N PHE A 145 12.93 25.44 -1.76
CA PHE A 145 12.09 24.78 -2.75
C PHE A 145 12.65 23.43 -3.20
N ILE A 146 13.96 23.31 -3.37
CA ILE A 146 14.59 22.02 -3.69
C ILE A 146 14.35 21.00 -2.56
N CYS A 147 14.56 21.40 -1.31
CA CYS A 147 14.30 20.53 -0.16
C CYS A 147 12.81 20.11 -0.09
N HIS A 148 11.89 21.04 -0.39
CA HIS A 148 10.47 20.74 -0.43
C HIS A 148 10.12 19.73 -1.53
N ILE A 149 10.65 19.87 -2.74
CA ILE A 149 10.45 18.93 -3.84
C ILE A 149 10.97 17.54 -3.44
N LEU A 150 12.17 17.45 -2.87
CA LEU A 150 12.74 16.18 -2.42
C LEU A 150 11.87 15.52 -1.34
N ALA A 151 11.31 16.30 -0.43
CA ALA A 151 10.35 15.80 0.56
C ALA A 151 9.08 15.25 -0.10
N CYS A 152 8.48 15.97 -1.05
CA CYS A 152 7.30 15.50 -1.80
C CYS A 152 7.58 14.21 -2.58
N ILE A 153 8.73 14.12 -3.26
CA ILE A 153 9.15 12.93 -4.02
C ILE A 153 9.34 11.74 -3.08
N SER A 154 10.00 11.92 -1.93
CA SER A 154 10.21 10.85 -0.96
C SER A 154 8.90 10.36 -0.33
N GLN A 155 7.98 11.27 -0.05
CA GLN A 155 6.67 10.93 0.51
C GLN A 155 5.79 10.19 -0.50
N LEU A 156 5.76 10.65 -1.77
CA LEU A 156 5.08 9.95 -2.85
C LEU A 156 5.66 8.53 -3.04
N LEU A 157 6.99 8.38 -2.94
CA LEU A 157 7.64 7.06 -3.02
C LEU A 157 7.17 6.14 -1.90
N MET A 158 7.22 6.58 -0.64
CA MET A 158 6.80 5.78 0.50
C MET A 158 5.35 5.34 0.38
N PHE A 159 4.48 6.25 -0.04
CA PHE A 159 3.07 6.00 -0.24
C PHE A 159 2.83 4.95 -1.33
N THR A 160 3.37 5.16 -2.54
CA THR A 160 3.21 4.23 -3.67
C THR A 160 3.86 2.88 -3.41
N TYR A 161 5.02 2.85 -2.73
CA TYR A 161 5.70 1.63 -2.32
C TYR A 161 4.86 0.80 -1.34
N SER A 162 4.21 1.45 -0.37
CA SER A 162 3.34 0.74 0.59
C SER A 162 2.14 0.05 -0.10
N CYS A 163 1.54 0.71 -1.09
CA CYS A 163 0.46 0.14 -1.90
C CYS A 163 0.96 -1.02 -2.79
N ASP A 164 2.12 -0.86 -3.41
CA ASP A 164 2.76 -1.87 -4.25
C ASP A 164 3.14 -3.13 -3.44
N CYS A 165 3.49 -2.99 -2.16
CA CYS A 165 3.72 -4.12 -1.26
C CYS A 165 2.46 -4.99 -1.09
N ILE A 166 1.28 -4.41 -0.88
CA ILE A 166 0.02 -5.18 -0.80
C ILE A 166 -0.21 -5.95 -2.10
N MET A 167 -0.05 -5.29 -3.23
CA MET A 167 -0.27 -5.90 -4.55
C MET A 167 0.64 -7.09 -4.77
N ARG A 168 1.95 -6.95 -4.50
CA ARG A 168 2.93 -8.03 -4.65
C ARG A 168 2.69 -9.17 -3.69
N GLU A 169 2.47 -8.88 -2.41
CA GLU A 169 2.30 -9.92 -1.40
C GLU A 169 0.98 -10.68 -1.57
N SER A 170 -0.10 -10.03 -1.99
CA SER A 170 -1.35 -10.72 -2.30
C SER A 170 -1.23 -11.65 -3.52
N ALA A 171 -0.50 -11.24 -4.57
CA ALA A 171 -0.22 -12.08 -5.73
C ALA A 171 0.70 -13.27 -5.39
N SER A 172 1.67 -13.08 -4.51
CA SER A 172 2.64 -14.10 -4.10
C SER A 172 2.02 -15.29 -3.35
N ILE A 173 0.79 -15.16 -2.85
CA ILE A 173 0.00 -16.28 -2.29
C ILE A 173 -0.14 -17.40 -3.32
N ALA A 174 -0.38 -17.11 -4.60
CA ALA A 174 -0.47 -18.13 -5.64
C ALA A 174 0.81 -18.97 -5.72
N THR A 175 1.97 -18.32 -5.66
CA THR A 175 3.28 -19.00 -5.68
C THR A 175 3.52 -19.84 -4.41
N ALA A 176 3.14 -19.34 -3.24
CA ALA A 176 3.26 -20.07 -1.99
C ALA A 176 2.37 -21.32 -1.98
N VAL A 177 1.15 -21.19 -2.47
CA VAL A 177 0.22 -22.32 -2.65
C VAL A 177 0.78 -23.32 -3.66
N TYR A 178 1.28 -22.85 -4.80
CA TYR A 178 1.86 -23.74 -5.83
C TYR A 178 3.08 -24.54 -5.34
N LYS A 179 3.93 -23.95 -4.52
CA LYS A 179 5.08 -24.61 -3.89
C LYS A 179 4.69 -25.54 -2.74
N GLY A 180 3.44 -25.52 -2.31
CA GLY A 180 2.93 -26.29 -1.18
C GLY A 180 2.76 -27.78 -1.47
N PRO A 181 2.13 -28.54 -0.54
CA PRO A 181 2.15 -30.01 -0.49
C PRO A 181 1.18 -30.71 -1.46
N TRP A 182 1.04 -30.28 -2.69
CA TRP A 182 0.11 -30.87 -3.66
C TRP A 182 0.25 -32.37 -3.86
N LEU A 183 1.53 -32.83 -3.92
CA LEU A 183 1.90 -34.20 -4.23
C LEU A 183 1.67 -35.12 -3.03
N ILE A 184 1.66 -34.58 -1.82
CA ILE A 184 1.59 -35.34 -0.58
C ILE A 184 0.14 -35.55 -0.12
N LEU A 185 -0.80 -34.83 -0.71
CA LEU A 185 -2.21 -34.89 -0.32
C LEU A 185 -2.82 -36.27 -0.59
N PRO A 186 -3.43 -36.90 0.43
CA PRO A 186 -4.04 -38.23 0.25
C PRO A 186 -5.22 -38.16 -0.73
N MET A 187 -5.52 -39.29 -1.38
CA MET A 187 -6.67 -39.44 -2.30
C MET A 187 -8.03 -39.55 -1.58
N SER A 188 -8.07 -39.24 -0.30
CA SER A 188 -9.28 -39.19 0.52
C SER A 188 -10.23 -38.08 0.05
N THR A 189 -11.47 -38.12 0.53
CA THR A 189 -12.48 -37.06 0.24
C THR A 189 -11.97 -35.69 0.66
N SER A 190 -11.38 -35.59 1.86
CA SER A 190 -10.78 -34.34 2.39
C SER A 190 -9.62 -33.84 1.54
N GLY A 191 -8.76 -34.74 1.06
CA GLY A 191 -7.65 -34.37 0.15
C GLY A 191 -8.15 -33.86 -1.22
N ARG A 192 -9.25 -34.41 -1.74
CA ARG A 192 -9.89 -33.89 -2.97
C ARG A 192 -10.51 -32.52 -2.76
N MET A 193 -11.16 -32.28 -1.64
CA MET A 193 -11.70 -30.97 -1.29
C MET A 193 -10.57 -29.94 -1.15
N MET A 194 -9.51 -30.29 -0.46
CA MET A 194 -8.34 -29.43 -0.28
C MET A 194 -7.70 -29.01 -1.63
N ARG A 195 -7.57 -29.94 -2.60
CA ARG A 195 -7.07 -29.60 -3.95
C ARG A 195 -7.97 -28.62 -4.68
N LYS A 196 -9.29 -28.75 -4.60
CA LYS A 196 -10.23 -27.79 -5.17
C LYS A 196 -10.04 -26.40 -4.54
N ASP A 197 -9.96 -26.34 -3.22
CA ASP A 197 -9.81 -25.09 -2.50
C ASP A 197 -8.47 -24.42 -2.82
N LEU A 198 -7.38 -25.20 -2.95
CA LEU A 198 -6.05 -24.70 -3.39
C LEU A 198 -6.14 -24.09 -4.79
N THR A 199 -6.81 -24.75 -5.73
CA THR A 199 -7.01 -24.22 -7.09
C THR A 199 -7.78 -22.90 -7.06
N LEU A 200 -8.82 -22.79 -6.22
CA LEU A 200 -9.59 -21.54 -6.07
C LEU A 200 -8.74 -20.41 -5.48
N ILE A 201 -7.88 -20.70 -4.50
CA ILE A 201 -6.96 -19.70 -3.95
C ILE A 201 -6.01 -19.20 -5.02
N ILE A 202 -5.42 -20.10 -5.82
CA ILE A 202 -4.51 -19.71 -6.90
C ILE A 202 -5.23 -18.81 -7.90
N LEU A 203 -6.41 -19.21 -8.36
CA LEU A 203 -7.21 -18.41 -9.31
C LEU A 203 -7.54 -17.02 -8.73
N ARG A 204 -7.93 -16.95 -7.45
CA ARG A 204 -8.23 -15.66 -6.79
C ARG A 204 -6.98 -14.80 -6.63
N SER A 205 -5.85 -15.40 -6.33
CA SER A 205 -4.58 -14.67 -6.11
C SER A 205 -3.95 -14.13 -7.40
N HIS A 206 -4.39 -14.60 -8.59
CA HIS A 206 -4.03 -13.97 -9.86
C HIS A 206 -4.66 -12.59 -10.05
N ILE A 207 -5.68 -12.26 -9.26
CA ILE A 207 -6.24 -10.91 -9.17
C ILE A 207 -5.69 -10.29 -7.89
N PRO A 208 -4.59 -9.53 -7.92
CA PRO A 208 -3.97 -8.97 -6.73
C PRO A 208 -4.90 -7.95 -6.06
N CYS A 209 -4.76 -7.81 -4.74
CA CYS A 209 -5.37 -6.71 -4.03
C CYS A 209 -4.60 -5.44 -4.37
N CYS A 210 -5.27 -4.43 -4.90
CA CYS A 210 -4.67 -3.15 -5.25
C CYS A 210 -5.52 -2.00 -4.69
N LEU A 211 -4.85 -0.92 -4.33
CA LEU A 211 -5.50 0.34 -4.00
C LEU A 211 -5.49 1.22 -5.25
N THR A 212 -6.60 1.92 -5.50
CA THR A 212 -6.76 2.75 -6.70
C THR A 212 -7.08 4.19 -6.35
N GLY A 213 -6.77 5.11 -7.25
CA GLY A 213 -7.28 6.46 -7.21
C GLY A 213 -8.69 6.50 -7.78
N LYS A 214 -9.70 6.11 -7.00
CA LYS A 214 -11.13 6.08 -7.39
C LYS A 214 -11.41 5.30 -8.69
N GLY A 215 -10.63 4.24 -8.94
CA GLY A 215 -10.73 3.43 -10.15
C GLY A 215 -10.07 4.03 -11.41
N PHE A 216 -9.51 5.24 -11.36
CA PHE A 216 -8.83 5.85 -12.52
C PHE A 216 -7.47 5.22 -12.81
N PHE A 217 -6.73 4.87 -11.77
CA PHE A 217 -5.43 4.23 -11.88
C PHE A 217 -5.14 3.39 -10.63
N VAL A 218 -4.30 2.37 -10.79
CA VAL A 218 -3.78 1.56 -9.69
C VAL A 218 -2.56 2.26 -9.10
N VAL A 219 -2.52 2.37 -7.77
CA VAL A 219 -1.38 2.97 -7.07
C VAL A 219 -0.26 1.93 -6.92
N SER A 220 0.84 2.19 -7.60
CA SER A 220 2.01 1.31 -7.65
C SER A 220 3.29 2.10 -7.88
N LEU A 221 4.44 1.46 -7.87
CA LEU A 221 5.70 2.09 -8.28
C LEU A 221 5.69 2.56 -9.75
N GLU A 222 4.86 1.96 -10.59
CA GLU A 222 4.65 2.43 -11.96
C GLU A 222 3.98 3.80 -11.99
N THR A 223 2.98 4.02 -11.14
CA THR A 223 2.34 5.34 -10.97
C THR A 223 3.36 6.38 -10.49
N TYR A 224 4.24 6.01 -9.54
CA TYR A 224 5.31 6.90 -9.09
C TYR A 224 6.23 7.34 -10.23
N THR A 225 6.73 6.39 -11.02
CA THR A 225 7.60 6.70 -12.16
C THR A 225 6.90 7.52 -13.24
N SER A 226 5.62 7.26 -13.47
CA SER A 226 4.78 8.02 -14.41
C SER A 226 4.62 9.48 -13.98
N VAL A 227 4.33 9.73 -12.70
CA VAL A 227 4.22 11.11 -12.16
C VAL A 227 5.55 11.86 -12.30
N LEU A 228 6.68 11.24 -11.95
CA LEU A 228 8.00 11.88 -12.07
C LEU A 228 8.38 12.14 -13.53
N SER A 229 8.13 11.20 -14.43
CA SER A 229 8.38 11.37 -15.85
C SER A 229 7.56 12.51 -16.45
N THR A 230 6.30 12.61 -16.07
CA THR A 230 5.41 13.70 -16.49
C THR A 230 5.91 15.06 -15.97
N ALA A 231 6.31 15.14 -14.70
CA ALA A 231 6.89 16.34 -14.12
C ALA A 231 8.19 16.75 -14.84
N ALA A 232 9.10 15.81 -15.11
CA ALA A 232 10.34 16.06 -15.84
C ALA A 232 10.08 16.55 -17.28
N SER A 233 9.11 15.96 -17.98
CA SER A 233 8.71 16.40 -19.31
C SER A 233 8.15 17.82 -19.30
N TYR A 234 7.36 18.16 -18.28
CA TYR A 234 6.84 19.51 -18.11
C TYR A 234 7.96 20.54 -17.85
N PHE A 235 8.97 20.19 -17.06
CA PHE A 235 10.14 21.06 -16.84
C PHE A 235 10.94 21.30 -18.11
N THR A 236 11.15 20.28 -18.93
CA THR A 236 11.87 20.44 -20.20
C THR A 236 11.15 21.38 -21.16
N LEU A 237 9.82 21.26 -21.23
CA LEU A 237 8.99 22.16 -22.06
C LEU A 237 9.04 23.62 -21.56
N LEU A 238 8.97 23.85 -20.26
CA LEU A 238 9.06 25.19 -19.68
C LEU A 238 10.43 25.82 -19.97
N ARG A 239 11.51 25.06 -19.80
CA ARG A 239 12.87 25.54 -20.06
C ARG A 239 13.09 25.92 -21.53
N GLN A 240 12.52 25.15 -22.48
CA GLN A 240 12.61 25.46 -23.90
C GLN A 240 11.93 26.76 -24.31
N ARG A 241 10.88 27.17 -23.60
CA ARG A 241 10.20 28.44 -23.86
C ARG A 241 10.98 29.66 -23.41
N GLU A 242 11.95 29.52 -22.51
CA GLU A 242 12.76 30.62 -21.99
C GLU A 242 14.08 30.83 -22.69
N THR A 243 14.55 29.87 -23.47
CA THR A 243 15.68 30.04 -24.36
C THR A 243 15.15 30.50 -25.74
N PRO A 244 15.13 31.83 -25.99
CA PRO A 244 14.73 32.35 -27.32
C PRO A 244 15.71 31.95 -28.40
#